data_e0772306e4c82e8f2c14a1643db4889f
#
_entry.id   e0772306e4c82e8f2c14a1643db4889f
#
_cell.length_a   1.000
_cell.length_b   1.000
_cell.length_c   1.000
_cell.angle_alpha   90.00
_cell.angle_beta   90.00
_cell.angle_gamma   90.00
#
_symmetry.space_group_name_H-M   'P 1'
#
loop_
_entity.id
_entity.type
_entity.pdbx_description
1 polymer ?
#
loop_
_entity_poly.entity_id
_entity_poly.type
_entity_poly.pdbx_seq_one_letter_code
_entity_poly.pdbx_strand_id
1 'polypeptide(L)'
;MELGHTPTGDDAFRTAKRLVRETIPKRKKIITASVLCMVGVSVFTAALAYTTKLIVNDVFVAKDASAAIEVAIIVIFVSFSKSLFHYGNAVLQNVLNRSISSSYQKETFENTLRREISFFNGKHASDHMAQIRLYGMAAGQAVTVICSRFLTEVLTLVALFVVMFLQDALMTFYSILIIPVIFGLVSFLSRKIRKVAKEEADLSGQYFAAGSEALAGVRTVKSYNLENKSIEKFNSSVDALEDRIFGISRVTAATHPIMEFLGGLVLGVFVIYAAWQTINYGKTPGEFTAFITAFLLAYQPAAKISKLWVELQKSLTQSFFMFLLIDTKPQVLGLGSKSLKEVGGSVTFSDVSFGYENDDVSINKVSFNLSPGEKVAIVGKSGAGKSTLIDLILGFYRPDQGKIEIGSVDISSILPMDLKSHIAFISQDVFLFDDTIEENIKDGFSAASKAEINIAVKNAQVDSFVADFPLGLQTIVGANGSNLSGGQKQRVAIARGLLKKASIYIFDEATSALDLENEREILTALLKTLENETVIFVSHRPALFDYVDKVLMLEKGKVVGFDQPSKIDKTSTEFRDLFGVLE
;
A
#
# COMPACT_ATOMS: atom_id res chain seq x y z
N MET A 1 0.96 16.24 1.18
CA MET A 1 0.91 15.70 2.56
C MET A 1 2.31 15.36 3.02
N GLU A 2 2.84 16.08 4.02
CA GLU A 2 4.21 15.92 4.49
C GLU A 2 4.44 14.53 5.11
N LEU A 3 4.99 13.62 4.34
CA LEU A 3 5.62 12.38 4.83
C LEU A 3 6.92 12.67 5.61
N GLY A 4 7.16 13.94 5.98
CA GLY A 4 8.34 14.42 6.69
C GLY A 4 8.32 14.19 8.21
N HIS A 5 7.20 13.75 8.79
CA HIS A 5 7.13 13.52 10.22
C HIS A 5 7.71 12.15 10.58
N THR A 6 8.94 12.13 11.09
CA THR A 6 9.50 10.92 11.71
C THR A 6 8.73 10.62 12.98
N PRO A 7 8.06 9.45 13.11
CA PRO A 7 7.27 9.15 14.29
C PRO A 7 8.11 9.19 15.56
N THR A 8 7.58 9.85 16.58
CA THR A 8 8.18 9.96 17.91
C THR A 8 7.96 8.68 18.72
N GLY A 9 8.63 8.56 19.87
CA GLY A 9 8.38 7.44 20.78
C GLY A 9 6.92 7.37 21.27
N ASP A 10 6.27 8.51 21.44
CA ASP A 10 4.85 8.60 21.83
C ASP A 10 3.93 8.09 20.71
N ASP A 11 4.25 8.35 19.45
CA ASP A 11 3.49 7.85 18.31
C ASP A 11 3.60 6.33 18.18
N ALA A 12 4.79 5.77 18.44
CA ALA A 12 5.00 4.33 18.47
C ALA A 12 4.17 3.67 19.58
N PHE A 13 4.12 4.28 20.77
CA PHE A 13 3.32 3.75 21.88
C PHE A 13 1.82 3.82 21.60
N ARG A 14 1.32 4.95 21.06
CA ARG A 14 -0.09 5.10 20.64
C ARG A 14 -0.46 4.08 19.57
N THR A 15 0.41 3.88 18.58
CA THR A 15 0.23 2.90 17.51
C THR A 15 0.15 1.48 18.07
N ALA A 16 1.06 1.10 18.97
CA ALA A 16 1.05 -0.20 19.62
C ALA A 16 -0.24 -0.43 20.43
N LYS A 17 -0.65 0.56 21.24
CA LYS A 17 -1.89 0.52 22.02
C LYS A 17 -3.13 0.36 21.12
N ARG A 18 -3.18 1.07 20.01
CA ARG A 18 -4.28 0.98 19.03
C ARG A 18 -4.33 -0.39 18.39
N LEU A 19 -3.19 -0.89 17.86
CA LEU A 19 -3.09 -2.22 17.26
C LEU A 19 -3.60 -3.32 18.20
N VAL A 20 -3.14 -3.29 19.45
CA VAL A 20 -3.53 -4.25 20.48
C VAL A 20 -5.03 -4.15 20.77
N ARG A 21 -5.57 -2.94 20.95
CA ARG A 21 -6.99 -2.71 21.26
C ARG A 21 -7.92 -3.15 20.15
N GLU A 22 -7.56 -2.91 18.89
CA GLU A 22 -8.41 -3.27 17.73
C GLU A 22 -8.30 -4.75 17.36
N THR A 23 -7.15 -5.39 17.63
CA THR A 23 -6.82 -6.74 17.15
C THR A 23 -7.19 -7.83 18.16
N ILE A 24 -6.87 -7.65 19.46
CA ILE A 24 -7.06 -8.68 20.49
C ILE A 24 -8.53 -9.13 20.62
N PRO A 25 -9.52 -8.23 20.69
CA PRO A 25 -10.91 -8.65 20.88
C PRO A 25 -11.43 -9.55 19.75
N LYS A 26 -10.99 -9.31 18.54
CA LYS A 26 -11.41 -10.08 17.35
C LYS A 26 -10.75 -11.45 17.25
N ARG A 27 -9.64 -11.70 17.98
CA ARG A 27 -8.79 -12.91 17.84
C ARG A 27 -8.49 -13.60 19.17
N LYS A 28 -9.36 -13.44 20.18
CA LYS A 28 -9.19 -13.97 21.54
C LYS A 28 -8.80 -15.45 21.58
N LYS A 29 -9.49 -16.30 20.79
CA LYS A 29 -9.26 -17.77 20.76
C LYS A 29 -7.83 -18.12 20.33
N ILE A 30 -7.30 -17.45 19.31
CA ILE A 30 -5.96 -17.71 18.80
C ILE A 30 -4.92 -17.24 19.82
N ILE A 31 -5.14 -16.08 20.44
CA ILE A 31 -4.22 -15.51 21.43
C ILE A 31 -4.19 -16.38 22.70
N THR A 32 -5.35 -16.82 23.20
CA THR A 32 -5.38 -17.70 24.39
C THR A 32 -4.71 -19.05 24.13
N ALA A 33 -4.92 -19.67 22.97
CA ALA A 33 -4.22 -20.89 22.57
C ALA A 33 -2.70 -20.65 22.45
N SER A 34 -2.28 -19.51 21.88
CA SER A 34 -0.86 -19.14 21.80
C SER A 34 -0.24 -18.97 23.19
N VAL A 35 -0.92 -18.29 24.14
CA VAL A 35 -0.44 -18.14 25.52
C VAL A 35 -0.25 -19.50 26.19
N LEU A 36 -1.19 -20.45 26.01
CA LEU A 36 -1.04 -21.79 26.53
C LEU A 36 0.21 -22.49 26.00
N CYS A 37 0.42 -22.38 24.66
CA CYS A 37 1.63 -22.94 24.04
C CYS A 37 2.92 -22.26 24.53
N MET A 38 2.92 -20.94 24.74
CA MET A 38 4.07 -20.20 25.27
C MET A 38 4.46 -20.66 26.68
N VAL A 39 3.46 -20.82 27.56
CA VAL A 39 3.68 -21.35 28.92
C VAL A 39 4.25 -22.76 28.81
N GLY A 40 3.69 -23.61 27.95
CA GLY A 40 4.20 -24.97 27.72
C GLY A 40 5.68 -24.98 27.29
N VAL A 41 6.03 -24.15 26.28
CA VAL A 41 7.43 -24.01 25.83
C VAL A 41 8.34 -23.60 26.96
N SER A 42 7.94 -22.62 27.76
CA SER A 42 8.75 -22.09 28.88
C SER A 42 8.93 -23.11 29.98
N VAL A 43 7.88 -23.79 30.41
CA VAL A 43 7.90 -24.81 31.46
C VAL A 43 8.76 -26.01 31.04
N PHE A 44 8.56 -26.54 29.82
CA PHE A 44 9.34 -27.69 29.37
C PHE A 44 10.80 -27.34 29.02
N THR A 45 11.09 -26.07 28.69
CA THR A 45 12.48 -25.61 28.55
C THR A 45 13.17 -25.57 29.91
N ALA A 46 12.49 -25.07 30.94
CA ALA A 46 13.00 -25.06 32.33
C ALA A 46 13.13 -26.48 32.89
N ALA A 47 12.15 -27.35 32.65
CA ALA A 47 12.19 -28.75 33.02
C ALA A 47 13.40 -29.48 32.38
N LEU A 48 13.70 -29.21 31.09
CA LEU A 48 14.88 -29.77 30.43
C LEU A 48 16.19 -29.35 31.11
N ALA A 49 16.31 -28.10 31.55
CA ALA A 49 17.46 -27.66 32.34
C ALA A 49 17.55 -28.38 33.70
N TYR A 50 16.42 -28.57 34.36
CA TYR A 50 16.37 -29.25 35.65
C TYR A 50 16.72 -30.75 35.53
N THR A 51 16.34 -31.43 34.43
CA THR A 51 16.68 -32.86 34.24
C THR A 51 18.19 -33.13 34.23
N THR A 52 19.03 -32.14 33.92
CA THR A 52 20.49 -32.32 34.00
C THR A 52 20.99 -32.59 35.44
N LYS A 53 20.29 -32.08 36.45
CA LYS A 53 20.56 -32.43 37.86
C LYS A 53 20.34 -33.91 38.13
N LEU A 54 19.22 -34.46 37.65
CA LEU A 54 18.87 -35.87 37.82
C LEU A 54 19.87 -36.77 37.06
N ILE A 55 20.26 -36.40 35.85
CA ILE A 55 21.25 -37.14 35.07
C ILE A 55 22.56 -37.23 35.84
N VAL A 56 23.06 -36.12 36.38
CA VAL A 56 24.36 -36.11 37.05
C VAL A 56 24.30 -36.79 38.41
N ASN A 57 23.32 -36.46 39.26
CA ASN A 57 23.27 -36.99 40.63
C ASN A 57 22.84 -38.46 40.68
N ASP A 58 21.74 -38.81 40.00
CA ASP A 58 21.12 -40.12 40.19
C ASP A 58 21.79 -41.19 39.31
N VAL A 59 22.14 -40.81 38.06
CA VAL A 59 22.77 -41.77 37.15
C VAL A 59 24.28 -41.86 37.33
N PHE A 60 24.99 -40.72 37.35
CA PHE A 60 26.49 -40.77 37.38
C PHE A 60 27.10 -40.78 38.77
N VAL A 61 26.55 -40.02 39.74
CA VAL A 61 27.09 -39.97 41.10
C VAL A 61 26.61 -41.18 41.93
N ALA A 62 25.30 -41.44 41.92
CA ALA A 62 24.72 -42.59 42.64
C ALA A 62 24.96 -43.93 41.92
N LYS A 63 25.30 -43.91 40.61
CA LYS A 63 25.53 -45.10 39.77
C LYS A 63 24.35 -46.06 39.72
N ASP A 64 23.12 -45.53 39.77
CA ASP A 64 21.88 -46.30 39.72
C ASP A 64 21.42 -46.56 38.28
N ALA A 65 21.49 -47.82 37.84
CA ALA A 65 21.07 -48.22 36.52
C ALA A 65 19.53 -48.13 36.30
N SER A 66 18.76 -48.29 37.38
CA SER A 66 17.28 -48.14 37.29
C SER A 66 16.88 -46.69 37.13
N ALA A 67 17.53 -45.77 37.82
CA ALA A 67 17.35 -44.34 37.68
C ALA A 67 17.70 -43.84 36.24
N ALA A 68 18.68 -44.50 35.60
CA ALA A 68 19.05 -44.12 34.23
C ALA A 68 17.89 -44.30 33.23
N ILE A 69 17.10 -45.36 33.34
CA ILE A 69 15.92 -45.62 32.46
C ILE A 69 14.83 -44.59 32.77
N GLU A 70 14.54 -44.32 34.03
CA GLU A 70 13.51 -43.33 34.43
C GLU A 70 13.85 -41.94 33.93
N VAL A 71 15.09 -41.49 34.16
CA VAL A 71 15.57 -40.18 33.70
C VAL A 71 15.54 -40.08 32.17
N ALA A 72 15.92 -41.15 31.44
CA ALA A 72 15.83 -41.16 29.98
C ALA A 72 14.39 -40.98 29.48
N ILE A 73 13.43 -41.66 30.10
CA ILE A 73 12.01 -41.49 29.77
C ILE A 73 11.54 -40.04 30.04
N ILE A 74 11.93 -39.47 31.17
CA ILE A 74 11.62 -38.09 31.53
C ILE A 74 12.19 -37.11 30.49
N VAL A 75 13.45 -37.27 30.09
CA VAL A 75 14.11 -36.42 29.07
C VAL A 75 13.39 -36.51 27.74
N ILE A 76 13.04 -37.73 27.28
CA ILE A 76 12.31 -37.95 26.03
C ILE A 76 10.94 -37.26 26.09
N PHE A 77 10.19 -37.48 27.20
CA PHE A 77 8.87 -36.87 27.39
C PHE A 77 8.92 -35.33 27.42
N VAL A 78 9.86 -34.76 28.18
CA VAL A 78 10.07 -33.31 28.28
C VAL A 78 10.44 -32.71 26.89
N SER A 79 11.36 -33.37 26.17
CA SER A 79 11.80 -32.93 24.86
C SER A 79 10.67 -33.00 23.82
N PHE A 80 9.90 -34.09 23.81
CA PHE A 80 8.76 -34.26 22.94
C PHE A 80 7.69 -33.18 23.21
N SER A 81 7.32 -33.01 24.48
CA SER A 81 6.33 -32.02 24.91
C SER A 81 6.77 -30.59 24.54
N LYS A 82 8.04 -30.24 24.81
CA LYS A 82 8.62 -28.97 24.39
C LYS A 82 8.47 -28.74 22.89
N SER A 83 8.82 -29.74 22.08
CA SER A 83 8.75 -29.64 20.62
C SER A 83 7.32 -29.49 20.12
N LEU A 84 6.37 -30.19 20.73
CA LEU A 84 4.94 -30.11 20.39
C LEU A 84 4.40 -28.69 20.67
N PHE A 85 4.65 -28.15 21.87
CA PHE A 85 4.23 -26.78 22.23
C PHE A 85 4.95 -25.73 21.38
N HIS A 86 6.22 -25.94 21.06
CA HIS A 86 6.98 -25.03 20.19
C HIS A 86 6.39 -24.99 18.77
N TYR A 87 6.07 -26.15 18.20
CA TYR A 87 5.40 -26.23 16.89
C TYR A 87 4.03 -25.56 16.93
N GLY A 88 3.20 -25.87 17.94
CA GLY A 88 1.89 -25.24 18.11
C GLY A 88 1.98 -23.71 18.22
N ASN A 89 2.93 -23.20 19.01
CA ASN A 89 3.18 -21.78 19.13
C ASN A 89 3.58 -21.13 17.79
N ALA A 90 4.50 -21.77 17.04
CA ALA A 90 4.94 -21.27 15.73
C ALA A 90 3.78 -21.20 14.71
N VAL A 91 2.93 -22.24 14.66
CA VAL A 91 1.75 -22.26 13.79
C VAL A 91 0.77 -21.16 14.18
N LEU A 92 0.44 -21.03 15.48
CA LEU A 92 -0.49 -20.01 15.97
C LEU A 92 0.02 -18.58 15.73
N GLN A 93 1.34 -18.33 15.86
CA GLN A 93 1.97 -17.06 15.52
C GLN A 93 1.79 -16.72 14.04
N ASN A 94 2.01 -17.69 13.14
CA ASN A 94 1.83 -17.50 11.70
C ASN A 94 0.37 -17.24 11.34
N VAL A 95 -0.58 -17.98 11.94
CA VAL A 95 -2.02 -17.77 11.74
C VAL A 95 -2.43 -16.36 12.22
N LEU A 96 -1.95 -15.94 13.39
CA LEU A 96 -2.21 -14.61 13.94
C LEU A 96 -1.67 -13.51 13.02
N ASN A 97 -0.40 -13.61 12.63
CA ASN A 97 0.25 -12.66 11.73
C ASN A 97 -0.49 -12.55 10.39
N ARG A 98 -0.76 -13.68 9.74
CA ARG A 98 -1.49 -13.72 8.46
C ARG A 98 -2.86 -13.08 8.57
N SER A 99 -3.63 -13.43 9.59
CA SER A 99 -4.99 -12.91 9.79
C SER A 99 -5.01 -11.39 9.98
N ILE A 100 -4.03 -10.83 10.70
CA ILE A 100 -3.93 -9.39 10.94
C ILE A 100 -3.44 -8.68 9.68
N SER A 101 -2.35 -9.17 9.07
CA SER A 101 -1.78 -8.59 7.86
C SER A 101 -2.81 -8.51 6.73
N SER A 102 -3.55 -9.60 6.49
CA SER A 102 -4.61 -9.63 5.47
C SER A 102 -5.74 -8.64 5.76
N SER A 103 -6.15 -8.51 7.04
CA SER A 103 -7.21 -7.58 7.43
C SER A 103 -6.80 -6.13 7.14
N TYR A 104 -5.60 -5.72 7.57
CA TYR A 104 -5.13 -4.35 7.36
C TYR A 104 -4.74 -4.05 5.91
N GLN A 105 -4.26 -5.04 5.13
CA GLN A 105 -4.03 -4.84 3.70
C GLN A 105 -5.34 -4.50 2.96
N LYS A 106 -6.41 -5.26 3.24
CA LYS A 106 -7.74 -5.00 2.66
C LYS A 106 -8.27 -3.62 3.04
N GLU A 107 -8.21 -3.28 4.33
CA GLU A 107 -8.66 -2.00 4.86
C GLU A 107 -7.85 -0.83 4.29
N THR A 108 -6.52 -0.98 4.20
CA THR A 108 -5.66 0.05 3.62
C THR A 108 -5.94 0.22 2.13
N PHE A 109 -6.13 -0.87 1.37
CA PHE A 109 -6.48 -0.81 -0.05
C PHE A 109 -7.82 -0.11 -0.28
N GLU A 110 -8.85 -0.49 0.48
CA GLU A 110 -10.18 0.14 0.41
C GLU A 110 -10.11 1.64 0.68
N ASN A 111 -9.42 2.04 1.76
CA ASN A 111 -9.27 3.46 2.09
C ASN A 111 -8.40 4.21 1.08
N THR A 112 -7.35 3.57 0.54
CA THR A 112 -6.52 4.15 -0.51
C THR A 112 -7.33 4.42 -1.78
N LEU A 113 -8.13 3.45 -2.23
CA LEU A 113 -8.92 3.59 -3.46
C LEU A 113 -10.01 4.68 -3.35
N ARG A 114 -10.45 4.99 -2.13
CA ARG A 114 -11.43 6.06 -1.87
C ARG A 114 -10.80 7.45 -1.74
N ARG A 115 -9.47 7.59 -1.93
CA ARG A 115 -8.77 8.87 -1.88
C ARG A 115 -9.07 9.75 -3.08
N GLU A 116 -8.77 11.03 -2.91
CA GLU A 116 -8.80 12.00 -3.99
C GLU A 116 -7.78 11.69 -5.07
N ILE A 117 -8.07 12.17 -6.28
CA ILE A 117 -7.18 11.98 -7.43
C ILE A 117 -5.79 12.59 -7.18
N SER A 118 -5.72 13.71 -6.45
CA SER A 118 -4.47 14.39 -6.05
C SER A 118 -3.50 13.48 -5.29
N PHE A 119 -4.02 12.51 -4.52
CA PHE A 119 -3.21 11.54 -3.79
C PHE A 119 -2.43 10.60 -4.72
N PHE A 120 -2.97 10.33 -5.92
CA PHE A 120 -2.35 9.44 -6.90
C PHE A 120 -1.37 10.16 -7.83
N ASN A 121 -1.40 11.50 -7.87
CA ASN A 121 -0.49 12.29 -8.67
C ASN A 121 0.93 12.18 -8.13
N GLY A 122 1.89 11.98 -9.01
CA GLY A 122 3.32 11.96 -8.68
C GLY A 122 3.87 10.64 -8.10
N LYS A 123 3.05 9.58 -7.97
CA LYS A 123 3.51 8.24 -7.58
C LYS A 123 2.95 7.17 -8.51
N HIS A 124 3.77 6.16 -8.80
CA HIS A 124 3.30 5.02 -9.58
C HIS A 124 2.35 4.12 -8.76
N ALA A 125 1.39 3.47 -9.43
CA ALA A 125 0.47 2.51 -8.80
C ALA A 125 1.21 1.37 -8.08
N SER A 126 2.36 0.92 -8.60
CA SER A 126 3.25 -0.05 -7.98
C SER A 126 3.74 0.37 -6.60
N ASP A 127 4.01 1.68 -6.38
CA ASP A 127 4.49 2.20 -5.11
C ASP A 127 3.40 2.15 -4.05
N HIS A 128 2.16 2.50 -4.42
CA HIS A 128 1.00 2.37 -3.55
C HIS A 128 0.76 0.91 -3.16
N MET A 129 0.84 -0.03 -4.11
CA MET A 129 0.68 -1.46 -3.84
C MET A 129 1.79 -2.01 -2.94
N ALA A 130 3.05 -1.59 -3.15
CA ALA A 130 4.16 -1.96 -2.28
C ALA A 130 3.96 -1.44 -0.85
N GLN A 131 3.50 -0.18 -0.68
CA GLN A 131 3.18 0.41 0.62
C GLN A 131 2.04 -0.33 1.32
N ILE A 132 0.94 -0.63 0.64
CA ILE A 132 -0.19 -1.39 1.21
C ILE A 132 0.27 -2.74 1.75
N ARG A 133 1.07 -3.46 0.96
CA ARG A 133 1.63 -4.75 1.38
C ARG A 133 2.55 -4.61 2.59
N LEU A 134 3.51 -3.68 2.53
CA LEU A 134 4.50 -3.46 3.58
C LEU A 134 3.85 -3.08 4.90
N TYR A 135 2.92 -2.13 4.88
CA TYR A 135 2.25 -1.62 6.08
C TYR A 135 1.34 -2.67 6.72
N GLY A 136 0.57 -3.41 5.92
CA GLY A 136 -0.26 -4.48 6.46
C GLY A 136 0.57 -5.63 7.06
N MET A 137 1.69 -6.00 6.44
CA MET A 137 2.63 -6.98 7.00
C MET A 137 3.24 -6.48 8.32
N ALA A 138 3.63 -5.22 8.39
CA ALA A 138 4.20 -4.62 9.57
C ALA A 138 3.22 -4.61 10.76
N ALA A 139 1.95 -4.32 10.52
CA ALA A 139 0.92 -4.39 11.56
C ALA A 139 0.77 -5.81 12.14
N GLY A 140 0.76 -6.83 11.27
CA GLY A 140 0.76 -8.23 11.69
C GLY A 140 2.00 -8.61 12.51
N GLN A 141 3.17 -8.20 12.06
CA GLN A 141 4.44 -8.41 12.77
C GLN A 141 4.45 -7.72 14.13
N ALA A 142 4.06 -6.44 14.21
CA ALA A 142 4.03 -5.68 15.47
C ALA A 142 3.18 -6.38 16.53
N VAL A 143 1.95 -6.79 16.19
CA VAL A 143 1.06 -7.49 17.13
C VAL A 143 1.61 -8.87 17.49
N THR A 144 2.15 -9.62 16.55
CA THR A 144 2.73 -10.94 16.80
C THR A 144 3.96 -10.84 17.70
N VAL A 145 4.80 -9.82 17.52
CA VAL A 145 5.94 -9.56 18.40
C VAL A 145 5.46 -9.23 19.81
N ILE A 146 4.51 -8.30 19.96
CA ILE A 146 4.00 -7.88 21.28
C ILE A 146 3.30 -9.03 22.00
N CYS A 147 2.34 -9.68 21.34
CA CYS A 147 1.42 -10.62 21.99
C CYS A 147 1.94 -12.05 22.07
N SER A 148 3.01 -12.39 21.33
CA SER A 148 3.48 -13.77 21.28
C SER A 148 4.99 -13.87 21.42
N ARG A 149 5.78 -13.41 20.45
CA ARG A 149 7.21 -13.68 20.39
C ARG A 149 7.97 -13.10 21.59
N PHE A 150 7.73 -11.83 21.93
CA PHE A 150 8.36 -11.18 23.08
C PHE A 150 7.94 -11.86 24.40
N LEU A 151 6.67 -12.15 24.55
CA LEU A 151 6.13 -12.80 25.75
C LEU A 151 6.69 -14.22 25.92
N THR A 152 6.86 -15.00 24.84
CA THR A 152 7.47 -16.33 24.88
C THR A 152 8.89 -16.26 25.44
N GLU A 153 9.72 -15.33 24.95
CA GLU A 153 11.12 -15.23 25.39
C GLU A 153 11.20 -14.72 26.84
N VAL A 154 10.33 -13.80 27.25
CA VAL A 154 10.26 -13.33 28.63
C VAL A 154 9.83 -14.46 29.59
N LEU A 155 8.77 -15.21 29.25
CA LEU A 155 8.32 -16.33 30.08
C LEU A 155 9.40 -17.42 30.20
N THR A 156 10.10 -17.70 29.08
CA THR A 156 11.21 -18.68 29.08
C THR A 156 12.37 -18.22 29.99
N LEU A 157 12.73 -16.93 29.91
CA LEU A 157 13.74 -16.37 30.81
C LEU A 157 13.33 -16.50 32.29
N VAL A 158 12.11 -16.10 32.61
CA VAL A 158 11.58 -16.19 33.97
C VAL A 158 11.63 -17.64 34.47
N ALA A 159 11.19 -18.60 33.65
CA ALA A 159 11.18 -20.01 34.01
C ALA A 159 12.60 -20.55 34.23
N LEU A 160 13.56 -20.15 33.38
CA LEU A 160 14.98 -20.53 33.58
C LEU A 160 15.60 -19.86 34.81
N PHE A 161 15.28 -18.59 35.09
CA PHE A 161 15.71 -17.95 36.33
C PHE A 161 15.16 -18.62 37.60
N VAL A 162 13.91 -19.10 37.54
CA VAL A 162 13.36 -19.91 38.67
C VAL A 162 14.18 -21.17 38.87
N VAL A 163 14.53 -21.90 37.81
CA VAL A 163 15.40 -23.08 37.92
C VAL A 163 16.77 -22.70 38.50
N MET A 164 17.41 -21.66 38.00
CA MET A 164 18.69 -21.17 38.51
C MET A 164 18.62 -20.83 40.01
N PHE A 165 17.57 -20.10 40.42
CA PHE A 165 17.38 -19.69 41.82
C PHE A 165 17.17 -20.88 42.75
N LEU A 166 16.45 -21.91 42.31
CA LEU A 166 16.23 -23.13 43.06
C LEU A 166 17.54 -23.96 43.25
N GLN A 167 18.51 -23.84 42.33
CA GLN A 167 19.80 -24.52 42.46
C GLN A 167 20.79 -23.70 43.31
N ASP A 168 20.91 -22.40 43.04
CA ASP A 168 21.77 -21.49 43.79
C ASP A 168 21.30 -20.03 43.67
N ALA A 169 20.73 -19.51 44.76
CA ALA A 169 20.21 -18.15 44.81
C ALA A 169 21.31 -17.09 44.68
N LEU A 170 22.51 -17.33 45.21
CA LEU A 170 23.61 -16.37 45.20
C LEU A 170 24.21 -16.26 43.77
N MET A 171 24.46 -17.40 43.13
CA MET A 171 24.91 -17.42 41.74
C MET A 171 23.88 -16.76 40.80
N THR A 172 22.59 -16.98 41.06
CA THR A 172 21.51 -16.36 40.29
C THR A 172 21.54 -14.84 40.43
N PHE A 173 21.75 -14.33 41.64
CA PHE A 173 21.88 -12.89 41.88
C PHE A 173 23.05 -12.29 41.10
N TYR A 174 24.24 -12.93 41.12
CA TYR A 174 25.38 -12.48 40.31
C TYR A 174 25.11 -12.57 38.81
N SER A 175 24.38 -13.59 38.36
CA SER A 175 23.96 -13.70 36.93
C SER A 175 23.08 -12.53 36.51
N ILE A 176 22.14 -12.11 37.35
CA ILE A 176 21.26 -10.96 37.07
C ILE A 176 22.08 -9.66 36.98
N LEU A 177 23.12 -9.48 37.78
CA LEU A 177 23.97 -8.29 37.75
C LEU A 177 24.75 -8.14 36.43
N ILE A 178 24.97 -9.23 35.70
CA ILE A 178 25.66 -9.23 34.41
C ILE A 178 24.72 -8.79 33.25
N ILE A 179 23.39 -8.97 33.39
CA ILE A 179 22.40 -8.64 32.37
C ILE A 179 22.50 -7.18 31.91
N PRO A 180 22.60 -6.16 32.78
CA PRO A 180 22.75 -4.76 32.37
C PRO A 180 24.00 -4.51 31.52
N VAL A 181 25.09 -5.21 31.79
CA VAL A 181 26.35 -5.10 31.02
C VAL A 181 26.14 -5.64 29.61
N ILE A 182 25.52 -6.80 29.48
CA ILE A 182 25.16 -7.43 28.21
C ILE A 182 24.22 -6.52 27.45
N PHE A 183 23.16 -6.02 28.09
CA PHE A 183 22.17 -5.15 27.48
C PHE A 183 22.79 -3.81 27.03
N GLY A 184 23.69 -3.23 27.82
CA GLY A 184 24.45 -2.04 27.47
C GLY A 184 25.27 -2.21 26.17
N LEU A 185 26.00 -3.34 26.07
CA LEU A 185 26.80 -3.69 24.91
C LEU A 185 25.94 -3.90 23.66
N VAL A 186 24.86 -4.67 23.77
CA VAL A 186 23.90 -4.89 22.67
C VAL A 186 23.24 -3.58 22.26
N SER A 187 22.89 -2.72 23.20
CA SER A 187 22.31 -1.40 22.91
C SER A 187 23.30 -0.48 22.19
N PHE A 188 24.58 -0.54 22.54
CA PHE A 188 25.64 0.21 21.86
C PHE A 188 25.78 -0.26 20.39
N LEU A 189 25.86 -1.56 20.15
CA LEU A 189 25.92 -2.14 18.80
C LEU A 189 24.64 -1.81 18.00
N SER A 190 23.47 -1.90 18.62
CA SER A 190 22.18 -1.61 17.98
C SER A 190 22.03 -0.15 17.57
N ARG A 191 22.64 0.81 18.28
CA ARG A 191 22.65 2.23 17.90
C ARG A 191 23.41 2.45 16.58
N LYS A 192 24.54 1.75 16.40
CA LYS A 192 25.32 1.80 15.17
C LYS A 192 24.55 1.21 13.98
N ILE A 193 23.85 0.10 14.19
CA ILE A 193 22.99 -0.53 13.18
C ILE A 193 21.86 0.40 12.75
N ARG A 194 21.18 1.10 13.68
CA ARG A 194 20.05 2.00 13.36
C ARG A 194 20.44 3.13 12.42
N LYS A 195 21.63 3.72 12.58
CA LYS A 195 22.11 4.78 11.68
C LYS A 195 22.28 4.25 10.25
N VAL A 196 22.91 3.10 10.10
CA VAL A 196 23.17 2.49 8.79
C VAL A 196 21.88 1.95 8.15
N ALA A 197 20.91 1.47 8.95
CA ALA A 197 19.63 0.99 8.45
C ALA A 197 18.74 2.10 7.85
N LYS A 198 18.91 3.37 8.27
CA LYS A 198 18.24 4.50 7.62
C LYS A 198 18.82 4.74 6.23
N GLU A 199 20.15 4.76 6.12
CA GLU A 199 20.86 4.91 4.83
C GLU A 199 20.53 3.75 3.87
N GLU A 200 20.39 2.51 4.37
CA GLU A 200 19.95 1.34 3.60
C GLU A 200 18.55 1.53 3.00
N ALA A 201 17.62 2.10 3.77
CA ALA A 201 16.26 2.33 3.29
C ALA A 201 16.22 3.34 2.12
N ASP A 202 17.01 4.41 2.22
CA ASP A 202 17.12 5.43 1.16
C ASP A 202 17.78 4.84 -0.11
N LEU A 203 18.84 4.05 0.04
CA LEU A 203 19.50 3.37 -1.09
C LEU A 203 18.62 2.28 -1.72
N SER A 204 17.83 1.58 -0.91
CA SER A 204 16.84 0.63 -1.41
C SER A 204 15.80 1.33 -2.30
N GLY A 205 15.37 2.54 -1.94
CA GLY A 205 14.52 3.37 -2.78
C GLY A 205 15.17 3.71 -4.13
N GLN A 206 16.44 4.12 -4.13
CA GLN A 206 17.19 4.43 -5.36
C GLN A 206 17.38 3.20 -6.25
N TYR A 207 17.68 2.05 -5.69
CA TYR A 207 17.77 0.76 -6.39
C TYR A 207 16.45 0.44 -7.12
N PHE A 208 15.31 0.50 -6.42
CA PHE A 208 14.00 0.26 -7.03
C PHE A 208 13.66 1.29 -8.12
N ALA A 209 13.97 2.57 -7.88
CA ALA A 209 13.74 3.63 -8.85
C ALA A 209 14.55 3.41 -10.14
N ALA A 210 15.84 3.09 -10.02
CA ALA A 210 16.71 2.84 -11.18
C ALA A 210 16.22 1.64 -12.02
N GLY A 211 15.83 0.54 -11.38
CA GLY A 211 15.29 -0.64 -12.05
C GLY A 211 13.93 -0.37 -12.71
N SER A 212 13.01 0.25 -12.00
CA SER A 212 11.68 0.57 -12.52
C SER A 212 11.72 1.55 -13.70
N GLU A 213 12.59 2.58 -13.64
CA GLU A 213 12.78 3.54 -14.73
C GLU A 213 13.26 2.86 -16.00
N ALA A 214 14.27 1.98 -15.90
CA ALA A 214 14.82 1.27 -17.03
C ALA A 214 13.79 0.30 -17.67
N LEU A 215 13.02 -0.41 -16.84
CA LEU A 215 12.01 -1.37 -17.31
C LEU A 215 10.77 -0.67 -17.88
N ALA A 216 10.30 0.41 -17.27
CA ALA A 216 9.19 1.20 -17.79
C ALA A 216 9.55 1.87 -19.12
N GLY A 217 10.80 2.36 -19.25
CA GLY A 217 11.33 2.96 -20.47
C GLY A 217 11.97 1.97 -21.45
N VAL A 218 11.70 0.67 -21.37
CA VAL A 218 12.42 -0.36 -22.13
C VAL A 218 12.43 -0.13 -23.65
N ARG A 219 11.34 0.40 -24.22
CA ARG A 219 11.29 0.74 -25.65
C ARG A 219 12.31 1.81 -26.01
N THR A 220 12.44 2.86 -25.17
CA THR A 220 13.43 3.91 -25.34
C THR A 220 14.84 3.36 -25.13
N VAL A 221 15.06 2.56 -24.10
CA VAL A 221 16.35 1.90 -23.84
C VAL A 221 16.78 1.09 -25.06
N LYS A 222 15.87 0.32 -25.66
CA LYS A 222 16.14 -0.51 -26.85
C LYS A 222 16.35 0.33 -28.12
N SER A 223 15.53 1.34 -28.35
CA SER A 223 15.60 2.16 -29.58
C SER A 223 16.84 3.04 -29.66
N TYR A 224 17.40 3.42 -28.50
CA TYR A 224 18.61 4.25 -28.43
C TYR A 224 19.87 3.51 -27.98
N ASN A 225 19.83 2.17 -27.86
CA ASN A 225 20.95 1.34 -27.38
C ASN A 225 21.50 1.80 -26.02
N LEU A 226 20.61 2.12 -25.07
CA LEU A 226 20.97 2.62 -23.74
C LEU A 226 21.12 1.50 -22.69
N GLU A 227 21.18 0.22 -23.09
CA GLU A 227 21.26 -0.91 -22.18
C GLU A 227 22.45 -0.80 -21.24
N ASN A 228 23.64 -0.54 -21.79
CA ASN A 228 24.86 -0.45 -20.99
C ASN A 228 24.78 0.68 -19.96
N LYS A 229 24.26 1.86 -20.35
CA LYS A 229 24.06 2.99 -19.43
C LYS A 229 23.07 2.66 -18.31
N SER A 230 21.97 1.98 -18.65
CA SER A 230 20.95 1.57 -17.68
C SER A 230 21.47 0.50 -16.72
N ILE A 231 22.24 -0.48 -17.24
CA ILE A 231 22.89 -1.52 -16.46
C ILE A 231 23.92 -0.90 -15.49
N GLU A 232 24.76 0.02 -15.96
CA GLU A 232 25.76 0.68 -15.12
C GLU A 232 25.10 1.48 -13.98
N LYS A 233 24.04 2.25 -14.29
CA LYS A 233 23.24 2.98 -13.28
C LYS A 233 22.63 2.03 -12.25
N PHE A 234 22.08 0.91 -12.70
CA PHE A 234 21.50 -0.08 -11.82
C PHE A 234 22.56 -0.77 -10.96
N ASN A 235 23.67 -1.24 -11.57
CA ASN A 235 24.77 -1.89 -10.84
C ASN A 235 25.37 -0.99 -9.76
N SER A 236 25.59 0.29 -10.06
CA SER A 236 26.09 1.25 -9.06
C SER A 236 25.13 1.41 -7.86
N SER A 237 23.82 1.35 -8.12
CA SER A 237 22.81 1.40 -7.04
C SER A 237 22.79 0.11 -6.22
N VAL A 238 23.01 -1.05 -6.88
CA VAL A 238 23.15 -2.37 -6.22
C VAL A 238 24.39 -2.36 -5.32
N ASP A 239 25.54 -1.97 -5.86
CA ASP A 239 26.82 -2.00 -5.13
C ASP A 239 26.75 -1.08 -3.90
N ALA A 240 26.19 0.13 -4.04
CA ALA A 240 26.01 1.05 -2.92
C ALA A 240 25.08 0.49 -1.83
N LEU A 241 24.01 -0.21 -2.22
CA LEU A 241 23.09 -0.88 -1.29
C LEU A 241 23.76 -2.05 -0.58
N GLU A 242 24.45 -2.92 -1.33
CA GLU A 242 25.13 -4.11 -0.81
C GLU A 242 26.25 -3.73 0.17
N ASP A 243 27.03 -2.67 -0.10
CA ASP A 243 28.04 -2.17 0.82
C ASP A 243 27.44 -1.78 2.18
N ARG A 244 26.24 -1.20 2.20
CA ARG A 244 25.54 -0.84 3.44
C ARG A 244 24.99 -2.06 4.15
N ILE A 245 24.38 -3.00 3.42
CA ILE A 245 23.93 -4.29 3.95
C ILE A 245 25.10 -5.06 4.56
N PHE A 246 26.23 -5.11 3.89
CA PHE A 246 27.44 -5.73 4.40
C PHE A 246 27.95 -5.07 5.69
N GLY A 247 27.89 -3.73 5.75
CA GLY A 247 28.23 -2.98 6.96
C GLY A 247 27.36 -3.36 8.16
N ILE A 248 26.05 -3.50 7.96
CA ILE A 248 25.11 -3.99 8.97
C ILE A 248 25.43 -5.44 9.37
N SER A 249 25.66 -6.30 8.37
CA SER A 249 25.95 -7.72 8.56
C SER A 249 27.22 -7.93 9.37
N ARG A 250 28.29 -7.15 9.12
CA ARG A 250 29.54 -7.21 9.92
C ARG A 250 29.31 -6.89 11.40
N VAL A 251 28.54 -5.82 11.70
CA VAL A 251 28.24 -5.45 13.10
C VAL A 251 27.36 -6.51 13.75
N THR A 252 26.39 -7.03 13.02
CA THR A 252 25.50 -8.10 13.53
C THR A 252 26.26 -9.40 13.76
N ALA A 253 27.15 -9.78 12.84
CA ALA A 253 27.98 -10.97 12.96
C ALA A 253 28.95 -10.90 14.15
N ALA A 254 29.49 -9.72 14.47
CA ALA A 254 30.36 -9.52 15.63
C ALA A 254 29.63 -9.69 16.98
N THR A 255 28.30 -9.57 17.00
CA THR A 255 27.52 -9.66 18.24
C THR A 255 27.62 -11.06 18.86
N HIS A 256 27.50 -12.12 18.06
CA HIS A 256 27.51 -13.50 18.57
C HIS A 256 28.85 -13.90 19.20
N PRO A 257 30.03 -13.72 18.54
CA PRO A 257 31.33 -14.05 19.14
C PRO A 257 31.63 -13.25 20.42
N ILE A 258 31.27 -11.96 20.45
CA ILE A 258 31.49 -11.13 21.64
C ILE A 258 30.68 -11.68 22.83
N MET A 259 29.41 -12.03 22.56
CA MET A 259 28.54 -12.57 23.61
C MET A 259 28.96 -13.96 24.03
N GLU A 260 29.45 -14.79 23.12
CA GLU A 260 30.00 -16.11 23.42
C GLU A 260 31.25 -16.02 24.33
N PHE A 261 32.16 -15.10 23.99
CA PHE A 261 33.34 -14.83 24.83
C PHE A 261 32.95 -14.36 26.25
N LEU A 262 32.01 -13.41 26.36
CA LEU A 262 31.51 -12.94 27.65
C LEU A 262 30.84 -14.07 28.45
N GLY A 263 30.02 -14.88 27.77
CA GLY A 263 29.41 -16.08 28.37
C GLY A 263 30.43 -17.07 28.89
N GLY A 264 31.49 -17.34 28.12
CA GLY A 264 32.62 -18.18 28.53
C GLY A 264 33.37 -17.64 29.75
N LEU A 265 33.59 -16.32 29.83
CA LEU A 265 34.23 -15.67 30.95
C LEU A 265 33.40 -15.81 32.24
N VAL A 266 32.09 -15.56 32.13
CA VAL A 266 31.14 -15.76 33.26
C VAL A 266 31.09 -17.22 33.69
N LEU A 267 31.06 -18.14 32.73
CA LEU A 267 31.11 -19.58 33.02
C LEU A 267 32.37 -19.97 33.77
N GLY A 268 33.53 -19.44 33.37
CA GLY A 268 34.81 -19.69 34.08
C GLY A 268 34.77 -19.24 35.56
N VAL A 269 34.20 -18.05 35.80
CA VAL A 269 34.02 -17.56 37.18
C VAL A 269 33.07 -18.47 37.97
N PHE A 270 31.98 -18.93 37.36
CA PHE A 270 31.03 -19.84 38.00
C PHE A 270 31.64 -21.22 38.30
N VAL A 271 32.52 -21.73 37.46
CA VAL A 271 33.24 -22.99 37.72
C VAL A 271 34.13 -22.86 38.97
N ILE A 272 34.87 -21.77 39.12
CA ILE A 272 35.70 -21.50 40.29
C ILE A 272 34.82 -21.41 41.55
N TYR A 273 33.73 -20.68 41.47
CA TYR A 273 32.80 -20.53 42.60
C TYR A 273 32.15 -21.87 42.99
N ALA A 274 31.71 -22.65 42.01
CA ALA A 274 31.12 -23.97 42.27
C ALA A 274 32.09 -24.95 42.89
N ALA A 275 33.35 -24.97 42.43
CA ALA A 275 34.40 -25.77 43.06
C ALA A 275 34.57 -25.41 44.54
N TRP A 276 34.60 -24.10 44.84
CA TRP A 276 34.68 -23.62 46.21
C TRP A 276 33.46 -24.04 47.07
N GLN A 277 32.24 -23.93 46.51
CA GLN A 277 30.99 -24.36 47.17
C GLN A 277 30.94 -25.88 47.41
N THR A 278 31.36 -26.67 46.44
CA THR A 278 31.38 -28.13 46.55
C THR A 278 32.37 -28.58 47.64
N ILE A 279 33.55 -27.95 47.71
CA ILE A 279 34.59 -28.29 48.69
C ILE A 279 34.20 -27.87 50.13
N ASN A 280 33.60 -26.67 50.29
CA ASN A 280 33.37 -26.10 51.61
C ASN A 280 31.95 -26.33 52.15
N TYR A 281 30.95 -26.53 51.32
CA TYR A 281 29.53 -26.59 51.70
C TYR A 281 28.84 -27.88 51.24
N GLY A 282 29.52 -28.79 50.54
CA GLY A 282 28.98 -30.10 50.15
C GLY A 282 27.87 -30.06 49.10
N LYS A 283 27.79 -29.01 48.28
CA LYS A 283 26.83 -28.95 47.17
C LYS A 283 27.11 -30.04 46.15
N THR A 284 26.03 -30.58 45.54
CA THR A 284 26.14 -31.67 44.58
C THR A 284 26.56 -31.15 43.19
N PRO A 285 27.36 -31.94 42.45
CA PRO A 285 27.73 -31.60 41.07
C PRO A 285 26.50 -31.40 40.14
N GLY A 286 25.39 -32.10 40.42
CA GLY A 286 24.16 -31.98 39.65
C GLY A 286 23.47 -30.62 39.80
N GLU A 287 23.54 -30.01 41.01
CA GLU A 287 22.99 -28.64 41.19
C GLU A 287 23.72 -27.61 40.32
N PHE A 288 25.05 -27.73 40.32
CA PHE A 288 25.89 -26.87 39.50
C PHE A 288 25.65 -27.06 37.99
N THR A 289 25.56 -28.32 37.53
CA THR A 289 25.32 -28.62 36.10
C THR A 289 23.92 -28.14 35.63
N ALA A 290 22.88 -28.27 36.48
CA ALA A 290 21.56 -27.74 36.17
C ALA A 290 21.55 -26.20 36.11
N PHE A 291 22.28 -25.55 37.05
CA PHE A 291 22.45 -24.10 37.02
C PHE A 291 23.11 -23.62 35.71
N ILE A 292 24.23 -24.22 35.34
CA ILE A 292 24.95 -23.86 34.10
C ILE A 292 24.09 -24.11 32.88
N THR A 293 23.40 -25.24 32.81
CA THR A 293 22.51 -25.55 31.69
C THR A 293 21.40 -24.52 31.57
N ALA A 294 20.76 -24.12 32.68
CA ALA A 294 19.75 -23.08 32.69
C ALA A 294 20.33 -21.71 32.27
N PHE A 295 21.53 -21.36 32.72
CA PHE A 295 22.23 -20.13 32.34
C PHE A 295 22.56 -20.10 30.85
N LEU A 296 23.09 -21.18 30.29
CA LEU A 296 23.40 -21.27 28.85
C LEU A 296 22.14 -21.24 28.00
N LEU A 297 21.05 -21.89 28.46
CA LEU A 297 19.77 -21.84 27.77
C LEU A 297 19.11 -20.43 27.84
N ALA A 298 19.36 -19.67 28.92
CA ALA A 298 18.83 -18.32 29.09
C ALA A 298 19.44 -17.28 28.11
N TYR A 299 20.64 -17.58 27.57
CA TYR A 299 21.31 -16.71 26.62
C TYR A 299 20.50 -16.45 25.34
N GLN A 300 19.91 -17.50 24.76
CA GLN A 300 19.16 -17.39 23.51
C GLN A 300 17.93 -16.48 23.63
N PRO A 301 17.01 -16.66 24.62
CA PRO A 301 15.91 -15.74 24.86
C PRO A 301 16.36 -14.28 25.05
N ALA A 302 17.43 -14.07 25.86
CA ALA A 302 17.95 -12.73 26.12
C ALA A 302 18.44 -12.03 24.82
N ALA A 303 19.16 -12.73 23.97
CA ALA A 303 19.62 -12.22 22.67
C ALA A 303 18.46 -11.94 21.71
N LYS A 304 17.44 -12.80 21.70
CA LYS A 304 16.24 -12.62 20.85
C LYS A 304 15.42 -11.40 21.26
N ILE A 305 15.23 -11.14 22.55
CA ILE A 305 14.50 -9.96 23.05
C ILE A 305 15.04 -8.67 22.42
N SER A 306 16.36 -8.52 22.37
CA SER A 306 16.98 -7.34 21.76
C SER A 306 16.69 -7.20 20.28
N LYS A 307 16.69 -8.30 19.53
CA LYS A 307 16.33 -8.31 18.09
C LYS A 307 14.84 -8.00 17.90
N LEU A 308 13.98 -8.59 18.72
CA LEU A 308 12.54 -8.35 18.68
C LEU A 308 12.18 -6.89 18.97
N TRP A 309 12.94 -6.21 19.82
CA TRP A 309 12.75 -4.80 20.09
C TRP A 309 12.98 -3.93 18.84
N VAL A 310 14.06 -4.20 18.10
CA VAL A 310 14.36 -3.49 16.85
C VAL A 310 13.29 -3.77 15.78
N GLU A 311 12.89 -5.05 15.63
CA GLU A 311 11.83 -5.48 14.72
C GLU A 311 10.50 -4.78 15.07
N LEU A 312 10.17 -4.69 16.36
CA LEU A 312 8.97 -4.00 16.83
C LEU A 312 8.98 -2.51 16.48
N GLN A 313 10.08 -1.82 16.72
CA GLN A 313 10.20 -0.39 16.39
C GLN A 313 10.00 -0.13 14.90
N LYS A 314 10.63 -0.94 14.03
CA LYS A 314 10.44 -0.87 12.57
C LYS A 314 8.97 -1.10 12.20
N SER A 315 8.36 -2.15 12.74
CA SER A 315 6.98 -2.52 12.45
C SER A 315 5.97 -1.47 12.95
N LEU A 316 6.22 -0.84 14.12
CA LEU A 316 5.37 0.23 14.64
C LEU A 316 5.47 1.50 13.79
N THR A 317 6.66 1.86 13.30
CA THR A 317 6.85 2.98 12.39
C THR A 317 6.04 2.80 11.10
N GLN A 318 6.14 1.62 10.49
CA GLN A 318 5.38 1.32 9.27
C GLN A 318 3.87 1.26 9.54
N SER A 319 3.46 0.73 10.69
CA SER A 319 2.04 0.71 11.09
C SER A 319 1.49 2.11 11.39
N PHE A 320 2.32 3.04 11.84
CA PHE A 320 1.94 4.45 12.00
C PHE A 320 1.56 5.07 10.65
N PHE A 321 2.38 4.88 9.62
CA PHE A 321 2.06 5.34 8.27
C PHE A 321 0.82 4.65 7.69
N MET A 322 0.60 3.38 8.01
CA MET A 322 -0.64 2.68 7.66
C MET A 322 -1.86 3.39 8.26
N PHE A 323 -1.81 3.73 9.56
CA PHE A 323 -2.93 4.43 10.19
C PHE A 323 -3.13 5.83 9.65
N LEU A 324 -2.07 6.54 9.27
CA LEU A 324 -2.21 7.80 8.54
C LEU A 324 -2.99 7.61 7.24
N LEU A 325 -2.73 6.54 6.49
CA LEU A 325 -3.49 6.22 5.29
C LEU A 325 -4.95 5.87 5.61
N ILE A 326 -5.22 5.12 6.66
CA ILE A 326 -6.57 4.70 7.04
C ILE A 326 -7.39 5.85 7.62
N ASP A 327 -6.78 6.68 8.48
CA ASP A 327 -7.48 7.70 9.25
C ASP A 327 -7.70 9.01 8.50
N THR A 328 -6.85 9.31 7.53
CA THR A 328 -7.06 10.51 6.72
C THR A 328 -8.34 10.30 5.93
N LYS A 329 -9.38 10.97 6.34
CA LYS A 329 -10.65 10.97 5.62
C LYS A 329 -10.40 11.49 4.21
N PRO A 330 -10.92 10.80 3.17
CA PRO A 330 -10.94 11.41 1.85
C PRO A 330 -11.61 12.77 2.00
N GLN A 331 -11.00 13.81 1.47
CA GLN A 331 -11.69 15.09 1.31
C GLN A 331 -12.70 14.90 0.19
N VAL A 332 -13.73 14.14 0.46
CA VAL A 332 -14.80 13.93 -0.51
C VAL A 332 -15.33 15.31 -0.85
N LEU A 333 -15.22 15.70 -2.12
CA LEU A 333 -15.90 16.87 -2.63
C LEU A 333 -17.36 16.78 -2.21
N GLY A 334 -17.77 17.77 -1.39
CA GLY A 334 -19.10 17.82 -0.84
C GLY A 334 -19.40 16.68 0.15
N LEU A 335 -19.34 16.98 1.42
CA LEU A 335 -20.24 16.34 2.38
C LEU A 335 -21.67 16.85 2.09
N GLY A 336 -22.01 17.02 0.79
CA GLY A 336 -23.33 17.39 0.36
C GLY A 336 -24.28 16.26 0.70
N SER A 337 -25.36 16.60 1.35
CA SER A 337 -26.46 15.69 1.64
C SER A 337 -27.55 15.73 0.57
N LYS A 338 -27.37 16.56 -0.46
CA LYS A 338 -28.37 16.73 -1.52
C LYS A 338 -28.21 15.63 -2.56
N SER A 339 -29.25 14.83 -2.69
CA SER A 339 -29.42 13.92 -3.81
C SER A 339 -29.95 14.70 -5.02
N LEU A 340 -29.34 14.50 -6.17
CA LEU A 340 -29.78 15.05 -7.45
C LEU A 340 -30.87 14.11 -8.02
N LYS A 341 -32.13 14.35 -7.67
CA LYS A 341 -33.21 13.44 -8.14
C LYS A 341 -33.61 13.65 -9.59
N GLU A 342 -33.46 14.82 -10.15
CA GLU A 342 -33.66 15.12 -11.58
C GLU A 342 -32.91 16.43 -11.88
N VAL A 343 -31.72 16.34 -12.42
CA VAL A 343 -30.92 17.50 -12.78
C VAL A 343 -30.84 17.56 -14.29
N GLY A 344 -31.41 18.62 -14.82
CA GLY A 344 -31.14 19.01 -16.21
C GLY A 344 -29.61 19.17 -16.37
N GLY A 345 -29.08 18.79 -17.53
CA GLY A 345 -27.64 18.81 -17.82
C GLY A 345 -27.01 20.21 -17.92
N SER A 346 -27.53 21.24 -17.23
CA SER A 346 -26.88 22.57 -17.22
C SER A 346 -25.61 22.57 -16.40
N VAL A 347 -24.59 23.31 -16.88
CA VAL A 347 -23.31 23.50 -16.19
C VAL A 347 -23.01 24.98 -16.14
N THR A 348 -22.90 25.54 -14.92
CA THR A 348 -22.65 26.97 -14.73
C THR A 348 -21.36 27.17 -13.94
N PHE A 349 -20.45 27.97 -14.46
CA PHE A 349 -19.26 28.48 -13.77
C PHE A 349 -19.46 29.95 -13.48
N SER A 350 -19.24 30.37 -12.23
CA SER A 350 -19.35 31.75 -11.76
C SER A 350 -18.06 32.18 -11.07
N ASP A 351 -17.24 32.98 -11.77
CA ASP A 351 -15.95 33.54 -11.31
C ASP A 351 -14.99 32.50 -10.70
N VAL A 352 -14.91 31.32 -11.35
CA VAL A 352 -14.14 30.19 -10.86
C VAL A 352 -12.65 30.41 -11.06
N SER A 353 -11.88 30.27 -9.97
CA SER A 353 -10.42 30.26 -9.99
C SER A 353 -9.90 29.00 -9.28
N PHE A 354 -8.83 28.42 -9.83
CA PHE A 354 -8.21 27.21 -9.29
C PHE A 354 -6.75 27.12 -9.70
N GLY A 355 -5.88 26.65 -8.76
CA GLY A 355 -4.48 26.29 -8.99
C GLY A 355 -4.13 24.96 -8.31
N TYR A 356 -3.20 24.19 -8.90
CA TYR A 356 -2.64 23.01 -8.23
C TYR A 356 -1.61 23.45 -7.17
N GLU A 357 -1.40 22.62 -6.12
CA GLU A 357 -0.58 22.96 -4.92
C GLU A 357 0.81 23.57 -5.20
N ASN A 358 1.39 23.38 -6.37
CA ASN A 358 2.73 23.87 -6.71
C ASN A 358 2.78 24.72 -8.00
N ASP A 359 1.63 25.07 -8.57
CA ASP A 359 1.58 25.76 -9.86
C ASP A 359 0.88 27.12 -9.78
N ASP A 360 1.21 27.98 -10.74
CA ASP A 360 0.46 29.19 -11.03
C ASP A 360 -1.02 28.87 -11.31
N VAL A 361 -1.89 29.85 -11.14
CA VAL A 361 -3.33 29.74 -11.34
C VAL A 361 -3.66 29.11 -12.69
N SER A 362 -4.14 27.87 -12.68
CA SER A 362 -4.49 27.10 -13.89
C SER A 362 -5.81 27.57 -14.52
N ILE A 363 -6.76 28.06 -13.69
CA ILE A 363 -8.06 28.63 -14.08
C ILE A 363 -8.24 29.95 -13.32
N ASN A 364 -8.57 31.03 -14.03
CA ASN A 364 -8.61 32.38 -13.47
C ASN A 364 -9.92 33.10 -13.83
N LYS A 365 -10.83 33.23 -12.88
CA LYS A 365 -12.13 33.92 -12.99
C LYS A 365 -12.94 33.50 -14.23
N VAL A 366 -13.04 32.18 -14.43
CA VAL A 366 -13.80 31.61 -15.54
C VAL A 366 -15.29 31.66 -15.22
N SER A 367 -16.07 32.23 -16.14
CA SER A 367 -17.53 32.28 -16.08
C SER A 367 -18.15 31.91 -17.41
N PHE A 368 -19.06 30.93 -17.41
CA PHE A 368 -19.87 30.53 -18.56
C PHE A 368 -21.10 29.73 -18.10
N ASN A 369 -22.07 29.56 -18.98
CA ASN A 369 -23.27 28.77 -18.72
C ASN A 369 -23.61 27.89 -19.94
N LEU A 370 -23.71 26.57 -19.69
CA LEU A 370 -24.21 25.59 -20.66
C LEU A 370 -25.65 25.26 -20.31
N SER A 371 -26.52 25.38 -21.31
CA SER A 371 -27.93 25.00 -21.18
C SER A 371 -28.10 23.49 -21.28
N PRO A 372 -29.19 22.92 -20.72
CA PRO A 372 -29.49 21.50 -20.89
C PRO A 372 -29.65 21.18 -22.42
N GLY A 373 -29.04 20.07 -22.85
CA GLY A 373 -29.07 19.63 -24.24
C GLY A 373 -28.10 20.35 -25.17
N GLU A 374 -27.34 21.33 -24.70
CA GLU A 374 -26.40 22.09 -25.53
C GLU A 374 -25.14 21.28 -25.83
N LYS A 375 -24.62 21.35 -27.03
CA LYS A 375 -23.39 20.73 -27.51
C LYS A 375 -22.28 21.77 -27.57
N VAL A 376 -21.21 21.61 -26.81
CA VAL A 376 -20.15 22.63 -26.70
C VAL A 376 -18.78 22.03 -26.96
N ALA A 377 -17.97 22.70 -27.75
CA ALA A 377 -16.56 22.38 -27.91
C ALA A 377 -15.70 23.28 -27.00
N ILE A 378 -14.84 22.69 -26.17
CA ILE A 378 -13.83 23.39 -25.40
C ILE A 378 -12.52 23.33 -26.20
N VAL A 379 -12.00 24.50 -26.58
CA VAL A 379 -10.80 24.62 -27.40
C VAL A 379 -9.75 25.52 -26.74
N GLY A 380 -8.50 25.38 -27.16
CA GLY A 380 -7.38 26.19 -26.64
C GLY A 380 -6.06 25.47 -26.80
N LYS A 381 -4.95 26.20 -26.72
CA LYS A 381 -3.60 25.62 -26.78
C LYS A 381 -3.36 24.60 -25.68
N SER A 382 -2.33 23.75 -25.86
CA SER A 382 -1.90 22.88 -24.75
C SER A 382 -1.53 23.73 -23.52
N GLY A 383 -1.97 23.31 -22.34
CA GLY A 383 -1.78 24.10 -21.10
C GLY A 383 -2.77 25.26 -20.91
N ALA A 384 -3.80 25.42 -21.75
CA ALA A 384 -4.80 26.49 -21.60
C ALA A 384 -5.76 26.29 -20.40
N GLY A 385 -5.75 25.11 -19.74
CA GLY A 385 -6.63 24.80 -18.61
C GLY A 385 -7.83 23.90 -18.95
N LYS A 386 -7.88 23.30 -20.16
CA LYS A 386 -9.00 22.44 -20.59
C LYS A 386 -9.23 21.24 -19.68
N SER A 387 -8.18 20.45 -19.40
CA SER A 387 -8.27 19.28 -18.52
C SER A 387 -8.61 19.68 -17.08
N THR A 388 -8.07 20.81 -16.59
CA THR A 388 -8.42 21.36 -15.28
C THR A 388 -9.89 21.71 -15.18
N LEU A 389 -10.48 22.27 -16.25
CA LEU A 389 -11.90 22.59 -16.29
C LEU A 389 -12.76 21.32 -16.24
N ILE A 390 -12.36 20.26 -16.96
CA ILE A 390 -13.01 18.95 -16.89
C ILE A 390 -12.91 18.36 -15.49
N ASP A 391 -11.73 18.37 -14.89
CA ASP A 391 -11.49 17.85 -13.54
C ASP A 391 -12.36 18.56 -12.49
N LEU A 392 -12.58 19.86 -12.66
CA LEU A 392 -13.49 20.63 -11.82
C LEU A 392 -14.95 20.22 -12.03
N ILE A 393 -15.41 20.00 -13.28
CA ILE A 393 -16.77 19.51 -13.58
C ILE A 393 -16.99 18.11 -12.99
N LEU A 394 -16.00 17.22 -13.11
CA LEU A 394 -16.03 15.86 -12.56
C LEU A 394 -15.98 15.84 -11.02
N GLY A 395 -15.71 16.99 -10.42
CA GLY A 395 -15.55 17.11 -8.98
C GLY A 395 -14.30 16.40 -8.45
N PHE A 396 -13.24 16.29 -9.22
CA PHE A 396 -11.96 15.77 -8.76
C PHE A 396 -11.19 16.77 -7.90
N TYR A 397 -11.44 18.06 -8.14
CA TYR A 397 -10.90 19.18 -7.36
C TYR A 397 -12.00 20.16 -6.98
N ARG A 398 -11.74 20.97 -5.95
CA ARG A 398 -12.59 22.10 -5.56
C ARG A 398 -12.03 23.39 -6.14
N PRO A 399 -12.86 24.31 -6.60
CA PRO A 399 -12.40 25.65 -6.94
C PRO A 399 -11.90 26.36 -5.67
N ASP A 400 -10.82 27.17 -5.81
CA ASP A 400 -10.31 28.02 -4.75
C ASP A 400 -11.22 29.22 -4.51
N GLN A 401 -11.82 29.73 -5.62
CA GLN A 401 -12.78 30.84 -5.60
C GLN A 401 -13.87 30.58 -6.63
N GLY A 402 -15.02 31.23 -6.43
CA GLY A 402 -16.15 31.11 -7.30
C GLY A 402 -17.01 29.89 -7.00
N LYS A 403 -17.91 29.53 -7.93
CA LYS A 403 -18.92 28.50 -7.75
C LYS A 403 -19.14 27.73 -9.04
N ILE A 404 -19.32 26.42 -8.93
CA ILE A 404 -19.70 25.53 -10.03
C ILE A 404 -21.04 24.89 -9.70
N GLU A 405 -22.00 24.99 -10.61
CA GLU A 405 -23.34 24.44 -10.43
C GLU A 405 -23.67 23.47 -11.57
N ILE A 406 -24.30 22.36 -11.21
CA ILE A 406 -24.89 21.40 -12.15
C ILE A 406 -26.39 21.34 -11.84
N GLY A 407 -27.22 21.62 -12.85
CA GLY A 407 -28.66 21.71 -12.67
C GLY A 407 -29.09 22.70 -11.60
N SER A 408 -28.42 23.85 -11.49
CA SER A 408 -28.65 24.89 -10.48
C SER A 408 -28.31 24.47 -9.05
N VAL A 409 -27.58 23.35 -8.86
CA VAL A 409 -27.12 22.89 -7.55
C VAL A 409 -25.59 22.98 -7.50
N ASP A 410 -25.07 23.63 -6.47
CA ASP A 410 -23.63 23.72 -6.25
C ASP A 410 -23.01 22.33 -6.07
N ILE A 411 -21.98 22.00 -6.86
CA ILE A 411 -21.32 20.68 -6.84
C ILE A 411 -20.77 20.34 -5.46
N SER A 412 -20.39 21.34 -4.65
CA SER A 412 -19.90 21.13 -3.29
C SER A 412 -20.98 20.61 -2.33
N SER A 413 -22.26 20.78 -2.68
CA SER A 413 -23.41 20.32 -1.90
C SER A 413 -23.98 18.97 -2.37
N ILE A 414 -23.51 18.43 -3.50
CA ILE A 414 -24.01 17.20 -4.10
C ILE A 414 -23.25 15.98 -3.52
N LEU A 415 -23.94 14.86 -3.32
CA LEU A 415 -23.28 13.60 -3.01
C LEU A 415 -22.38 13.17 -4.19
N PRO A 416 -21.10 12.80 -3.95
CA PRO A 416 -20.17 12.44 -5.03
C PRO A 416 -20.65 11.31 -5.93
N MET A 417 -21.38 10.34 -5.37
CA MET A 417 -21.97 9.25 -6.16
C MET A 417 -23.04 9.77 -7.12
N ASP A 418 -23.86 10.72 -6.67
CA ASP A 418 -24.91 11.30 -7.49
C ASP A 418 -24.32 12.19 -8.59
N LEU A 419 -23.31 13.02 -8.27
CA LEU A 419 -22.58 13.79 -9.27
C LEU A 419 -22.02 12.89 -10.37
N LYS A 420 -21.31 11.84 -9.96
CA LYS A 420 -20.71 10.88 -10.90
C LYS A 420 -21.75 10.11 -11.71
N SER A 421 -22.92 9.82 -11.17
CA SER A 421 -23.99 9.14 -11.92
C SER A 421 -24.55 9.99 -13.08
N HIS A 422 -24.49 11.33 -12.97
CA HIS A 422 -25.00 12.27 -13.96
C HIS A 422 -23.98 12.69 -15.03
N ILE A 423 -22.71 12.33 -14.88
CA ILE A 423 -21.64 12.67 -15.82
C ILE A 423 -21.02 11.40 -16.40
N ALA A 424 -21.04 11.26 -17.72
CA ALA A 424 -20.26 10.25 -18.43
C ALA A 424 -18.99 10.91 -18.98
N PHE A 425 -17.82 10.39 -18.60
CA PHE A 425 -16.51 10.90 -19.02
C PHE A 425 -15.78 9.87 -19.87
N ILE A 426 -15.42 10.23 -21.07
CA ILE A 426 -14.62 9.45 -21.99
C ILE A 426 -13.29 10.17 -22.17
N SER A 427 -12.25 9.63 -21.55
CA SER A 427 -10.91 10.23 -21.50
C SER A 427 -10.13 10.00 -22.80
N GLN A 428 -9.14 10.85 -23.04
CA GLN A 428 -8.15 10.70 -24.11
C GLN A 428 -7.37 9.39 -23.98
N ASP A 429 -6.86 9.11 -22.76
CA ASP A 429 -6.20 7.86 -22.41
C ASP A 429 -7.23 6.85 -21.93
N VAL A 430 -7.69 5.99 -22.84
CA VAL A 430 -8.68 4.96 -22.52
C VAL A 430 -8.07 3.84 -21.71
N PHE A 431 -8.61 3.62 -20.51
CA PHE A 431 -8.29 2.47 -19.68
C PHE A 431 -9.36 1.37 -19.80
N LEU A 432 -8.93 0.14 -20.10
CA LEU A 432 -9.77 -1.05 -20.09
C LEU A 432 -9.24 -2.05 -19.07
N PHE A 433 -10.16 -2.63 -18.30
CA PHE A 433 -9.82 -3.71 -17.37
C PHE A 433 -9.52 -5.01 -18.14
N ASP A 434 -8.66 -5.86 -17.60
CA ASP A 434 -8.34 -7.17 -18.17
C ASP A 434 -9.53 -8.14 -18.01
N ASP A 435 -10.55 -7.91 -18.80
CA ASP A 435 -11.80 -8.64 -18.84
C ASP A 435 -12.33 -8.69 -20.28
N THR A 436 -13.55 -9.17 -20.49
CA THR A 436 -14.20 -9.19 -21.80
C THR A 436 -14.57 -7.78 -22.28
N ILE A 437 -14.80 -7.64 -23.59
CA ILE A 437 -15.33 -6.39 -24.18
C ILE A 437 -16.70 -6.06 -23.55
N GLU A 438 -17.56 -7.08 -23.36
CA GLU A 438 -18.90 -6.91 -22.78
C GLU A 438 -18.83 -6.37 -21.34
N GLU A 439 -17.99 -6.97 -20.47
CA GLU A 439 -17.86 -6.51 -19.09
C GLU A 439 -17.25 -5.11 -19.01
N ASN A 440 -16.26 -4.78 -19.86
CA ASN A 440 -15.75 -3.42 -19.95
C ASN A 440 -16.79 -2.38 -20.37
N ILE A 441 -17.75 -2.73 -21.25
CA ILE A 441 -18.87 -1.85 -21.60
C ILE A 441 -19.83 -1.75 -20.42
N LYS A 442 -20.14 -2.87 -19.78
CA LYS A 442 -21.07 -2.99 -18.65
C LYS A 442 -20.63 -2.24 -17.39
N ASP A 443 -19.33 -1.93 -17.25
CA ASP A 443 -18.82 -1.03 -16.22
C ASP A 443 -19.49 0.35 -16.23
N GLY A 444 -20.05 0.80 -17.37
CA GLY A 444 -20.86 2.01 -17.46
C GLY A 444 -22.16 1.94 -16.64
N PHE A 445 -22.83 0.78 -16.66
CA PHE A 445 -24.03 0.49 -15.88
C PHE A 445 -24.17 -1.02 -15.64
N SER A 446 -23.79 -1.48 -14.46
CA SER A 446 -23.71 -2.91 -14.14
C SER A 446 -25.04 -3.65 -14.19
N ALA A 447 -26.19 -2.95 -14.03
CA ALA A 447 -27.53 -3.51 -14.10
C ALA A 447 -28.13 -3.48 -15.50
N ALA A 448 -27.33 -3.12 -16.54
CA ALA A 448 -27.82 -3.03 -17.93
C ALA A 448 -28.29 -4.38 -18.47
N SER A 449 -29.41 -4.36 -19.18
CA SER A 449 -29.90 -5.50 -19.93
C SER A 449 -29.06 -5.76 -21.20
N LYS A 450 -29.09 -6.99 -21.72
CA LYS A 450 -28.43 -7.31 -23.00
C LYS A 450 -28.90 -6.43 -24.15
N ALA A 451 -30.16 -6.01 -24.17
CA ALA A 451 -30.69 -5.11 -25.21
C ALA A 451 -30.03 -3.74 -25.11
N GLU A 452 -29.86 -3.17 -23.91
CA GLU A 452 -29.18 -1.89 -23.71
C GLU A 452 -27.70 -1.96 -24.08
N ILE A 453 -27.01 -3.04 -23.72
CA ILE A 453 -25.62 -3.28 -24.14
C ILE A 453 -25.51 -3.32 -25.65
N ASN A 454 -26.40 -4.05 -26.35
CA ASN A 454 -26.39 -4.13 -27.81
C ASN A 454 -26.65 -2.77 -28.48
N ILE A 455 -27.52 -1.93 -27.91
CA ILE A 455 -27.74 -0.56 -28.38
C ILE A 455 -26.46 0.28 -28.23
N ALA A 456 -25.81 0.23 -27.10
CA ALA A 456 -24.55 0.94 -26.86
C ALA A 456 -23.43 0.46 -27.79
N VAL A 457 -23.30 -0.86 -27.99
CA VAL A 457 -22.37 -1.50 -28.93
C VAL A 457 -22.58 -0.98 -30.35
N LYS A 458 -23.82 -0.93 -30.80
CA LYS A 458 -24.19 -0.45 -32.15
C LYS A 458 -23.92 1.06 -32.33
N ASN A 459 -24.31 1.87 -31.33
CA ASN A 459 -24.15 3.32 -31.39
C ASN A 459 -22.69 3.76 -31.35
N ALA A 460 -21.81 2.95 -30.70
CA ALA A 460 -20.37 3.16 -30.68
C ALA A 460 -19.62 2.39 -31.78
N GLN A 461 -20.35 1.72 -32.72
CA GLN A 461 -19.77 0.90 -33.79
C GLN A 461 -18.79 -0.16 -33.32
N VAL A 462 -19.00 -0.73 -32.11
CA VAL A 462 -18.19 -1.82 -31.60
C VAL A 462 -18.47 -3.10 -32.38
N ASP A 463 -19.68 -3.31 -32.84
CA ASP A 463 -20.14 -4.44 -33.63
C ASP A 463 -19.32 -4.61 -34.93
N SER A 464 -18.86 -3.52 -35.54
CA SER A 464 -18.11 -3.54 -36.80
C SER A 464 -16.79 -4.34 -36.71
N PHE A 465 -16.10 -4.31 -35.57
CA PHE A 465 -14.84 -5.04 -35.39
C PHE A 465 -14.98 -6.30 -34.52
N VAL A 466 -16.00 -6.35 -33.66
CA VAL A 466 -16.25 -7.52 -32.81
C VAL A 466 -16.69 -8.73 -33.63
N ALA A 467 -17.31 -8.49 -34.80
CA ALA A 467 -17.68 -9.55 -35.75
C ALA A 467 -16.47 -10.37 -36.24
N ASP A 468 -15.27 -9.79 -36.24
CA ASP A 468 -14.03 -10.44 -36.66
C ASP A 468 -13.40 -11.30 -35.53
N PHE A 469 -13.89 -11.18 -34.31
CA PHE A 469 -13.35 -11.94 -33.17
C PHE A 469 -14.10 -13.26 -32.96
N PRO A 470 -13.40 -14.40 -32.79
CA PRO A 470 -14.02 -15.71 -32.62
C PRO A 470 -15.01 -15.80 -31.44
N LEU A 471 -14.77 -15.01 -30.38
CA LEU A 471 -15.60 -14.97 -29.18
C LEU A 471 -16.53 -13.75 -29.13
N GLY A 472 -16.56 -12.92 -30.17
CA GLY A 472 -17.38 -11.72 -30.22
C GLY A 472 -17.13 -10.81 -29.01
N LEU A 473 -18.20 -10.33 -28.36
CA LEU A 473 -18.12 -9.49 -27.15
C LEU A 473 -17.48 -10.18 -25.94
N GLN A 474 -17.36 -11.51 -25.94
CA GLN A 474 -16.69 -12.28 -24.89
C GLN A 474 -15.17 -12.35 -25.07
N THR A 475 -14.62 -11.65 -26.04
CA THR A 475 -13.17 -11.57 -26.26
C THR A 475 -12.52 -10.78 -25.13
N ILE A 476 -11.45 -11.36 -24.51
CA ILE A 476 -10.66 -10.74 -23.45
C ILE A 476 -9.77 -9.65 -24.07
N VAL A 477 -9.86 -8.43 -23.54
CA VAL A 477 -9.13 -7.28 -24.08
C VAL A 477 -7.64 -7.25 -23.68
N GLY A 478 -7.24 -8.03 -22.66
CA GLY A 478 -5.90 -8.02 -22.10
C GLY A 478 -5.62 -6.80 -21.21
N ALA A 479 -4.45 -6.80 -20.57
CA ALA A 479 -4.07 -5.71 -19.67
C ALA A 479 -4.08 -4.35 -20.37
N ASN A 480 -4.88 -3.41 -19.86
CA ASN A 480 -5.12 -2.10 -20.48
C ASN A 480 -5.51 -2.17 -21.95
N GLY A 481 -6.28 -3.21 -22.33
CA GLY A 481 -6.74 -3.39 -23.71
C GLY A 481 -5.63 -3.72 -24.70
N SER A 482 -4.54 -4.39 -24.30
CA SER A 482 -3.38 -4.68 -25.15
C SER A 482 -3.73 -5.44 -26.44
N ASN A 483 -4.85 -6.15 -26.47
CA ASN A 483 -5.31 -6.94 -27.63
C ASN A 483 -6.16 -6.13 -28.61
N LEU A 484 -6.42 -4.84 -28.32
CA LEU A 484 -7.23 -3.95 -29.15
C LEU A 484 -6.40 -2.82 -29.75
N SER A 485 -6.75 -2.37 -30.95
CA SER A 485 -6.19 -1.13 -31.52
C SER A 485 -6.67 0.10 -30.73
N GLY A 486 -5.99 1.25 -30.89
CA GLY A 486 -6.37 2.50 -30.22
C GLY A 486 -7.82 2.92 -30.54
N GLY A 487 -8.24 2.84 -31.78
CA GLY A 487 -9.61 3.14 -32.20
C GLY A 487 -10.65 2.15 -31.64
N GLN A 488 -10.32 0.85 -31.54
CA GLN A 488 -11.19 -0.15 -30.92
C GLN A 488 -11.37 0.12 -29.42
N LYS A 489 -10.29 0.47 -28.70
CA LYS A 489 -10.36 0.88 -27.28
C LYS A 489 -11.27 2.09 -27.09
N GLN A 490 -11.13 3.12 -27.94
CA GLN A 490 -11.98 4.31 -27.90
C GLN A 490 -13.45 3.97 -28.10
N ARG A 491 -13.78 3.12 -29.09
CA ARG A 491 -15.18 2.69 -29.31
C ARG A 491 -15.75 1.93 -28.11
N VAL A 492 -14.97 1.05 -27.47
CA VAL A 492 -15.39 0.37 -26.23
C VAL A 492 -15.64 1.38 -25.11
N ALA A 493 -14.78 2.40 -24.95
CA ALA A 493 -14.97 3.45 -23.95
C ALA A 493 -16.19 4.32 -24.22
N ILE A 494 -16.46 4.62 -25.51
CA ILE A 494 -17.67 5.33 -25.93
C ILE A 494 -18.91 4.50 -25.61
N ALA A 495 -18.92 3.20 -25.93
CA ALA A 495 -20.03 2.29 -25.59
C ALA A 495 -20.28 2.24 -24.08
N ARG A 496 -19.22 2.16 -23.26
CA ARG A 496 -19.27 2.26 -21.79
C ARG A 496 -19.93 3.56 -21.34
N GLY A 497 -19.53 4.70 -21.93
CA GLY A 497 -20.09 6.02 -21.63
C GLY A 497 -21.58 6.12 -21.98
N LEU A 498 -21.98 5.65 -23.16
CA LEU A 498 -23.38 5.66 -23.62
C LEU A 498 -24.28 4.79 -22.74
N LEU A 499 -23.77 3.65 -22.28
CA LEU A 499 -24.53 2.76 -21.41
C LEU A 499 -24.88 3.38 -20.04
N LYS A 500 -24.12 4.40 -19.61
CA LYS A 500 -24.29 5.07 -18.32
C LYS A 500 -25.57 5.89 -18.21
N LYS A 501 -26.16 6.34 -19.32
CA LYS A 501 -27.37 7.18 -19.34
C LYS A 501 -27.24 8.45 -18.50
N ALA A 502 -26.15 9.18 -18.68
CA ALA A 502 -25.87 10.42 -17.98
C ALA A 502 -26.60 11.60 -18.63
N SER A 503 -26.78 12.70 -17.87
CA SER A 503 -27.33 13.97 -18.40
C SER A 503 -26.24 14.87 -19.01
N ILE A 504 -24.97 14.61 -18.69
CA ILE A 504 -23.80 15.33 -19.21
C ILE A 504 -22.79 14.31 -19.72
N TYR A 505 -22.35 14.48 -20.95
CA TYR A 505 -21.30 13.66 -21.57
C TYR A 505 -20.09 14.52 -21.88
N ILE A 506 -18.91 14.06 -21.46
CA ILE A 506 -17.63 14.75 -21.70
C ILE A 506 -16.74 13.81 -22.51
N PHE A 507 -16.36 14.27 -23.70
CA PHE A 507 -15.45 13.59 -24.61
C PHE A 507 -14.12 14.36 -24.67
N ASP A 508 -13.09 13.85 -24.01
CA ASP A 508 -11.76 14.45 -24.00
C ASP A 508 -10.89 13.78 -25.06
N GLU A 509 -10.80 14.42 -26.25
CA GLU A 509 -10.12 13.90 -27.44
C GLU A 509 -10.47 12.44 -27.79
N ALA A 510 -11.68 12.01 -27.43
CA ALA A 510 -12.12 10.62 -27.48
C ALA A 510 -12.30 10.05 -28.91
N THR A 511 -12.06 10.85 -29.94
CA THR A 511 -12.09 10.44 -31.36
C THR A 511 -10.71 10.55 -32.03
N SER A 512 -9.66 10.92 -31.27
CA SER A 512 -8.33 11.22 -31.83
C SER A 512 -7.64 10.04 -32.51
N ALA A 513 -7.92 8.80 -32.06
CA ALA A 513 -7.36 7.58 -32.65
C ALA A 513 -8.21 7.00 -33.79
N LEU A 514 -9.29 7.68 -34.19
CA LEU A 514 -10.15 7.28 -35.31
C LEU A 514 -9.72 7.99 -36.61
N ASP A 515 -9.91 7.33 -37.73
CA ASP A 515 -9.80 7.93 -39.04
C ASP A 515 -11.02 8.84 -39.33
N LEU A 516 -10.90 9.76 -40.26
CA LEU A 516 -11.88 10.82 -40.51
C LEU A 516 -13.27 10.29 -40.88
N GLU A 517 -13.36 9.17 -41.60
CA GLU A 517 -14.63 8.56 -42.02
C GLU A 517 -15.36 7.95 -40.82
N ASN A 518 -14.69 7.11 -40.07
CA ASN A 518 -15.21 6.50 -38.83
C ASN A 518 -15.56 7.58 -37.78
N GLU A 519 -14.76 8.66 -37.67
CA GLU A 519 -15.04 9.76 -36.75
C GLU A 519 -16.40 10.44 -37.08
N ARG A 520 -16.65 10.78 -38.34
CA ARG A 520 -17.91 11.39 -38.76
C ARG A 520 -19.11 10.50 -38.49
N GLU A 521 -19.01 9.22 -38.81
CA GLU A 521 -20.09 8.26 -38.56
C GLU A 521 -20.38 8.12 -37.05
N ILE A 522 -19.35 8.00 -36.22
CA ILE A 522 -19.50 7.89 -34.77
C ILE A 522 -20.08 9.18 -34.19
N LEU A 523 -19.59 10.37 -34.58
CA LEU A 523 -20.11 11.65 -34.10
C LEU A 523 -21.59 11.80 -34.48
N THR A 524 -21.99 11.45 -35.72
CA THR A 524 -23.38 11.50 -36.16
C THR A 524 -24.28 10.55 -35.34
N ALA A 525 -23.83 9.32 -35.10
CA ALA A 525 -24.55 8.35 -34.27
C ALA A 525 -24.66 8.79 -32.81
N LEU A 526 -23.57 9.32 -32.24
CA LEU A 526 -23.52 9.86 -30.90
C LEU A 526 -24.50 11.01 -30.69
N LEU A 527 -24.46 12.02 -31.56
CA LEU A 527 -25.29 13.21 -31.42
C LEU A 527 -26.77 12.89 -31.59
N LYS A 528 -27.10 11.94 -32.47
CA LYS A 528 -28.47 11.43 -32.58
C LYS A 528 -28.92 10.71 -31.31
N THR A 529 -28.03 9.94 -30.66
CA THR A 529 -28.32 9.23 -29.42
C THR A 529 -28.45 10.19 -28.23
N LEU A 530 -27.65 11.27 -28.24
CA LEU A 530 -27.54 12.25 -27.16
C LEU A 530 -28.26 13.57 -27.49
N GLU A 531 -29.31 13.52 -28.29
CA GLU A 531 -30.03 14.73 -28.80
C GLU A 531 -30.48 15.65 -27.67
N ASN A 532 -30.95 15.09 -26.55
CA ASN A 532 -31.48 15.83 -25.39
C ASN A 532 -30.44 16.05 -24.27
N GLU A 533 -29.23 15.48 -24.39
CA GLU A 533 -28.22 15.51 -23.34
C GLU A 533 -27.18 16.60 -23.62
N THR A 534 -26.61 17.16 -22.54
CA THR A 534 -25.52 18.13 -22.67
C THR A 534 -24.23 17.40 -23.02
N VAL A 535 -23.56 17.86 -24.09
CA VAL A 535 -22.33 17.24 -24.57
C VAL A 535 -21.20 18.26 -24.62
N ILE A 536 -20.08 17.91 -23.96
CA ILE A 536 -18.86 18.71 -23.94
C ILE A 536 -17.78 17.92 -24.68
N PHE A 537 -17.30 18.49 -25.76
CA PHE A 537 -16.17 17.96 -26.52
C PHE A 537 -14.91 18.78 -26.22
N VAL A 538 -13.80 18.14 -25.91
CA VAL A 538 -12.48 18.75 -25.97
C VAL A 538 -11.79 18.22 -27.21
N SER A 539 -11.47 19.10 -28.12
CA SER A 539 -10.88 18.69 -29.40
C SER A 539 -10.02 19.81 -30.00
N HIS A 540 -9.05 19.38 -30.80
CA HIS A 540 -8.24 20.24 -31.64
C HIS A 540 -8.64 20.14 -33.14
N ARG A 541 -9.77 19.47 -33.46
CA ARG A 541 -10.18 19.19 -34.82
C ARG A 541 -11.28 20.15 -35.27
N PRO A 542 -11.09 20.92 -36.39
CA PRO A 542 -12.09 21.84 -36.91
C PRO A 542 -13.40 21.15 -37.32
N ALA A 543 -13.32 19.92 -37.83
CA ALA A 543 -14.51 19.17 -38.30
C ALA A 543 -15.59 18.98 -37.19
N LEU A 544 -15.23 19.14 -35.91
CA LEU A 544 -16.17 19.07 -34.80
C LEU A 544 -17.11 20.28 -34.75
N PHE A 545 -16.71 21.44 -35.31
CA PHE A 545 -17.47 22.68 -35.19
C PHE A 545 -18.81 22.63 -35.97
N ASP A 546 -18.96 21.74 -36.95
CA ASP A 546 -20.22 21.49 -37.64
C ASP A 546 -21.27 20.78 -36.77
N TYR A 547 -20.83 20.24 -35.63
CA TYR A 547 -21.63 19.39 -34.74
C TYR A 547 -21.92 20.02 -33.38
N VAL A 548 -21.46 21.25 -33.11
CA VAL A 548 -21.62 21.91 -31.81
C VAL A 548 -22.37 23.24 -31.93
N ASP A 549 -23.15 23.57 -30.90
CA ASP A 549 -23.91 24.82 -30.83
C ASP A 549 -23.02 26.01 -30.51
N LYS A 550 -22.01 25.79 -29.62
CA LYS A 550 -21.09 26.83 -29.18
C LYS A 550 -19.66 26.29 -29.04
N VAL A 551 -18.72 27.21 -29.05
CA VAL A 551 -17.32 26.98 -28.74
C VAL A 551 -16.94 27.81 -27.52
N LEU A 552 -16.34 27.17 -26.53
CA LEU A 552 -15.70 27.79 -25.38
C LEU A 552 -14.19 27.83 -25.63
N MET A 553 -13.64 28.99 -25.83
CA MET A 553 -12.21 29.17 -26.07
C MET A 553 -11.49 29.57 -24.80
N LEU A 554 -10.49 28.77 -24.43
CA LEU A 554 -9.62 29.00 -23.28
C LEU A 554 -8.22 29.44 -23.72
N GLU A 555 -7.71 30.49 -23.08
CA GLU A 555 -6.31 30.90 -23.18
C GLU A 555 -5.76 31.25 -21.79
N LYS A 556 -4.64 30.62 -21.40
CA LYS A 556 -3.96 30.86 -20.12
C LYS A 556 -4.92 30.90 -18.91
N GLY A 557 -5.84 29.92 -18.87
CA GLY A 557 -6.80 29.78 -17.78
C GLY A 557 -7.96 30.75 -17.81
N LYS A 558 -8.20 31.51 -18.89
CA LYS A 558 -9.31 32.46 -19.02
C LYS A 558 -10.17 32.11 -20.23
N VAL A 559 -11.46 32.43 -20.14
CA VAL A 559 -12.36 32.37 -21.30
C VAL A 559 -12.15 33.61 -22.16
N VAL A 560 -11.70 33.40 -23.37
CA VAL A 560 -11.50 34.49 -24.37
C VAL A 560 -12.59 34.55 -25.42
N GLY A 561 -13.44 33.52 -25.49
CA GLY A 561 -14.61 33.49 -26.37
C GLY A 561 -15.60 32.40 -25.97
N PHE A 562 -16.90 32.71 -26.03
CA PHE A 562 -17.98 31.74 -25.81
C PHE A 562 -19.20 32.12 -26.66
N ASP A 563 -19.28 31.59 -27.87
CA ASP A 563 -20.38 31.84 -28.82
C ASP A 563 -20.43 30.73 -29.89
N GLN A 564 -21.31 30.89 -30.87
CA GLN A 564 -21.38 30.01 -32.04
C GLN A 564 -20.05 29.99 -32.80
N PRO A 565 -19.66 28.87 -33.42
CA PRO A 565 -18.38 28.75 -34.14
C PRO A 565 -18.16 29.86 -35.17
N SER A 566 -19.16 30.17 -35.97
CA SER A 566 -19.12 31.20 -37.01
C SER A 566 -18.95 32.64 -36.50
N LYS A 567 -19.34 32.90 -35.25
CA LYS A 567 -19.14 34.23 -34.60
C LYS A 567 -17.77 34.35 -33.99
N ILE A 568 -17.29 33.29 -33.34
CA ILE A 568 -15.94 33.28 -32.75
C ILE A 568 -14.87 33.41 -33.84
N ASP A 569 -15.04 32.74 -34.96
CA ASP A 569 -14.14 32.88 -36.11
C ASP A 569 -14.00 34.33 -36.56
N LYS A 570 -15.09 35.11 -36.55
CA LYS A 570 -15.08 36.53 -36.95
C LYS A 570 -14.44 37.44 -35.88
N THR A 571 -14.50 37.09 -34.61
CA THR A 571 -14.15 37.96 -33.50
C THR A 571 -12.83 37.64 -32.84
N SER A 572 -12.33 36.39 -32.93
CA SER A 572 -11.11 35.94 -32.28
C SER A 572 -9.99 35.67 -33.29
N THR A 573 -8.91 36.44 -33.18
CA THR A 573 -7.67 36.19 -33.91
C THR A 573 -7.01 34.89 -33.48
N GLU A 574 -7.06 34.59 -32.18
CA GLU A 574 -6.50 33.38 -31.56
C GLU A 574 -7.20 32.10 -32.06
N PHE A 575 -8.51 32.15 -32.34
CA PHE A 575 -9.26 31.05 -32.92
C PHE A 575 -8.78 30.75 -34.33
N ARG A 576 -8.62 31.82 -35.16
CA ARG A 576 -8.10 31.69 -36.54
C ARG A 576 -6.65 31.20 -36.59
N ASP A 577 -5.84 31.61 -35.62
CA ASP A 577 -4.45 31.12 -35.48
C ASP A 577 -4.38 29.62 -35.15
N LEU A 578 -5.39 29.09 -34.47
CA LEU A 578 -5.45 27.67 -34.09
C LEU A 578 -6.06 26.79 -35.20
N PHE A 579 -7.08 27.28 -35.89
CA PHE A 579 -7.93 26.45 -36.75
C PHE A 579 -8.00 26.91 -38.19
N GLY A 580 -7.42 28.06 -38.53
CA GLY A 580 -7.65 28.73 -39.82
C GLY A 580 -9.00 29.44 -39.88
N VAL A 581 -9.33 30.03 -41.03
CA VAL A 581 -10.65 30.60 -41.29
C VAL A 581 -11.61 29.46 -41.58
N LEU A 582 -12.75 29.42 -40.88
CA LEU A 582 -13.81 28.47 -41.17
C LEU A 582 -14.50 28.92 -42.46
N GLU A 583 -14.49 28.09 -43.52
CA GLU A 583 -15.18 28.34 -44.80
C GLU A 583 -16.72 28.23 -44.67
#